data_8a7be24345a3d46d6e3fa62ec8471219
#
_entry.id   8a7be24345a3d46d6e3fa62ec8471219
#
_cell.length_a   1.000
_cell.length_b   1.000
_cell.length_c   1.000
_cell.angle_alpha   90.00
_cell.angle_beta   90.00
_cell.angle_gamma   90.00
#
_symmetry.space_group_name_H-M   'P 1'
#
loop_
_entity.id
_entity.type
_entity.pdbx_description
1 polymer ?
#
loop_
_entity_poly.entity_id
_entity_poly.type
_entity_poly.pdbx_seq_one_letter_code
_entity_poly.pdbx_strand_id
1 'polypeptide(L)'
;MLIGIGGYRGGKFTEYINNHYPDWQIDAVDSMNRKWAEADFSGYDAVYNVSGLAHANARQGSEELYYQVNGQLPIDVATKAKEEGVPLFVQMSSQIVYGDMSGLGEEKMITAETVPSEPTVYGKSKMMAERGLMALVDDNFQVAIMRPPLIYSEFARDNFPRLVNFAKKVPIFPKLENKQSMVYVDNLCELVKLVIEHNQGGIYYPQQECYIGTSKIVADIAKAVGNKMWQTRIFNPALRLLSKVPKLGFIHKAFGSIAYDMDLSNHFDGKYRVVSYEESIRRIANAHMKA
;
A
#
# COMPACT_ATOMS: atom_id res chain seq x y z
N MET A 1 -1.37 -2.10 19.95
CA MET A 1 -2.24 -0.91 19.75
C MET A 1 -2.32 -0.53 18.27
N LEU A 2 -3.51 -0.27 17.73
CA LEU A 2 -3.73 0.17 16.35
C LEU A 2 -4.23 1.61 16.31
N ILE A 3 -3.55 2.50 15.58
CA ILE A 3 -3.93 3.91 15.41
C ILE A 3 -4.53 4.13 14.02
N GLY A 4 -5.78 4.64 13.96
CA GLY A 4 -6.49 4.92 12.71
C GLY A 4 -7.55 3.87 12.32
N ILE A 5 -8.32 3.42 13.29
CA ILE A 5 -9.33 2.35 13.16
C ILE A 5 -10.40 2.61 12.07
N GLY A 6 -10.79 3.85 11.80
CA GLY A 6 -11.83 4.17 10.80
C GLY A 6 -11.45 3.93 9.35
N GLY A 7 -10.18 3.58 9.08
CA GLY A 7 -9.64 3.40 7.75
C GLY A 7 -9.77 1.95 7.24
N TYR A 8 -9.81 1.80 5.89
CA TYR A 8 -9.85 0.48 5.23
C TYR A 8 -8.70 -0.44 5.68
N ARG A 9 -7.47 0.07 5.79
CA ARG A 9 -6.28 -0.73 6.12
C ARG A 9 -6.32 -1.24 7.56
N GLY A 10 -6.71 -0.38 8.51
CA GLY A 10 -6.85 -0.78 9.92
C GLY A 10 -7.92 -1.85 10.10
N GLY A 11 -9.10 -1.66 9.49
CA GLY A 11 -10.17 -2.66 9.53
C GLY A 11 -9.76 -4.01 8.93
N LYS A 12 -9.02 -4.00 7.80
CA LYS A 12 -8.52 -5.23 7.16
C LYS A 12 -7.46 -5.94 8.01
N PHE A 13 -6.57 -5.20 8.65
CA PHE A 13 -5.60 -5.80 9.57
C PHE A 13 -6.29 -6.45 10.77
N THR A 14 -7.24 -5.75 11.41
CA THR A 14 -8.00 -6.31 12.54
C THR A 14 -8.78 -7.56 12.11
N GLU A 15 -9.48 -7.52 10.97
CA GLU A 15 -10.21 -8.67 10.41
C GLU A 15 -9.26 -9.85 10.17
N TYR A 16 -8.11 -9.61 9.55
CA TYR A 16 -7.12 -10.64 9.25
C TYR A 16 -6.58 -11.30 10.53
N ILE A 17 -6.15 -10.50 11.51
CA ILE A 17 -5.60 -11.02 12.76
C ILE A 17 -6.66 -11.80 13.53
N ASN A 18 -7.87 -11.29 13.70
CA ASN A 18 -8.95 -11.97 14.41
C ASN A 18 -9.31 -13.32 13.78
N ASN A 19 -9.20 -13.44 12.44
CA ASN A 19 -9.53 -14.67 11.74
C ASN A 19 -8.41 -15.73 11.76
N HIS A 20 -7.14 -15.33 11.88
CA HIS A 20 -6.01 -16.25 11.74
C HIS A 20 -5.18 -16.40 13.02
N TYR A 21 -5.24 -15.42 13.92
CA TYR A 21 -4.41 -15.35 15.14
C TYR A 21 -5.24 -14.94 16.36
N PRO A 22 -6.14 -15.83 16.85
CA PRO A 22 -7.10 -15.52 17.90
C PRO A 22 -6.47 -15.16 19.25
N ASP A 23 -5.20 -15.53 19.46
CA ASP A 23 -4.45 -15.20 20.68
C ASP A 23 -3.88 -13.76 20.66
N TRP A 24 -4.01 -13.05 19.54
CA TRP A 24 -3.59 -11.65 19.44
C TRP A 24 -4.69 -10.72 19.95
N GLN A 25 -4.31 -9.77 20.76
CA GLN A 25 -5.20 -8.69 21.20
C GLN A 25 -4.90 -7.41 20.41
N ILE A 26 -5.93 -6.81 19.82
CA ILE A 26 -5.84 -5.53 19.12
C ILE A 26 -6.78 -4.54 19.76
N ASP A 27 -6.22 -3.54 20.43
CA ASP A 27 -6.96 -2.36 20.84
C ASP A 27 -6.75 -1.25 19.81
N ALA A 28 -7.82 -0.60 19.41
CA ALA A 28 -7.79 0.34 18.31
C ALA A 28 -8.28 1.72 18.74
N VAL A 29 -7.52 2.74 18.40
CA VAL A 29 -7.80 4.13 18.75
C VAL A 29 -7.94 4.97 17.48
N ASP A 30 -8.91 5.87 17.49
CA ASP A 30 -9.09 6.86 16.42
C ASP A 30 -7.94 7.88 16.45
N SER A 31 -7.36 8.12 15.29
CA SER A 31 -6.33 9.16 15.13
C SER A 31 -6.89 10.58 15.14
N MET A 32 -8.20 10.72 14.93
CA MET A 32 -8.88 12.03 14.92
C MET A 32 -9.09 12.51 16.37
N ASN A 33 -9.21 13.84 16.52
CA ASN A 33 -9.46 14.50 17.80
C ASN A 33 -8.46 14.17 18.91
N ARG A 34 -7.24 13.73 18.55
CA ARG A 34 -6.14 13.39 19.47
C ARG A 34 -6.50 12.33 20.54
N LYS A 35 -7.50 11.48 20.32
CA LYS A 35 -7.87 10.42 21.27
C LYS A 35 -6.72 9.48 21.61
N TRP A 36 -5.78 9.31 20.67
CA TRP A 36 -4.56 8.55 20.91
C TRP A 36 -3.68 9.14 22.01
N ALA A 37 -3.75 10.45 22.27
CA ALA A 37 -2.96 11.11 23.29
C ALA A 37 -3.44 10.77 24.72
N GLU A 38 -4.72 10.41 24.86
CA GLU A 38 -5.35 10.04 26.14
C GLU A 38 -5.25 8.52 26.40
N ALA A 39 -4.99 7.72 25.36
CA ALA A 39 -4.89 6.26 25.49
C ALA A 39 -3.56 5.87 26.16
N ASP A 40 -3.60 4.87 27.02
CA ASP A 40 -2.42 4.25 27.62
C ASP A 40 -1.80 3.25 26.64
N PHE A 41 -0.54 3.43 26.27
CA PHE A 41 0.20 2.54 25.38
C PHE A 41 1.10 1.55 26.13
N SER A 42 1.18 1.66 27.46
CA SER A 42 2.02 0.76 28.26
C SER A 42 1.58 -0.70 28.13
N GLY A 43 2.56 -1.60 28.08
CA GLY A 43 2.30 -3.05 27.99
C GLY A 43 1.93 -3.59 26.62
N TYR A 44 1.89 -2.75 25.56
CA TYR A 44 1.73 -3.25 24.19
C TYR A 44 3.07 -3.62 23.57
N ASP A 45 3.10 -4.74 22.84
CA ASP A 45 4.28 -5.19 22.07
C ASP A 45 4.57 -4.27 20.88
N ALA A 46 3.56 -3.62 20.34
CA ALA A 46 3.73 -2.68 19.23
C ALA A 46 2.59 -1.66 19.12
N VAL A 47 2.92 -0.51 18.55
CA VAL A 47 1.95 0.46 18.02
C VAL A 47 2.00 0.45 16.50
N TYR A 48 0.88 0.12 15.87
CA TYR A 48 0.74 0.13 14.40
C TYR A 48 -0.09 1.33 13.95
N ASN A 49 0.55 2.28 13.27
CA ASN A 49 -0.11 3.47 12.74
C ASN A 49 -0.44 3.33 11.26
N VAL A 50 -1.75 3.25 10.97
CA VAL A 50 -2.31 3.24 9.60
C VAL A 50 -3.03 4.54 9.26
N SER A 51 -3.02 5.52 10.16
CA SER A 51 -3.63 6.82 9.92
C SER A 51 -2.96 7.55 8.75
N GLY A 52 -3.73 8.35 8.05
CA GLY A 52 -3.22 9.17 6.98
C GLY A 52 -4.28 9.60 5.98
N LEU A 53 -4.04 10.76 5.39
CA LEU A 53 -4.83 11.27 4.27
C LEU A 53 -4.35 10.59 2.97
N ALA A 54 -5.28 10.00 2.22
CA ALA A 54 -4.98 9.41 0.93
C ALA A 54 -4.81 10.50 -0.15
N HIS A 55 -4.04 10.18 -1.19
CA HIS A 55 -3.76 11.08 -2.31
C HIS A 55 -5.03 11.61 -3.03
N ALA A 56 -6.13 10.85 -3.02
CA ALA A 56 -7.40 11.23 -3.64
C ALA A 56 -8.11 12.40 -2.94
N ASN A 57 -7.79 12.67 -1.69
CA ASN A 57 -8.41 13.72 -0.88
C ASN A 57 -7.72 15.09 -1.03
N ALA A 58 -6.77 15.25 -1.96
CA ALA A 58 -6.00 16.48 -2.20
C ALA A 58 -6.87 17.71 -2.55
N ARG A 59 -8.15 17.51 -2.88
CA ARG A 59 -9.10 18.60 -3.13
C ARG A 59 -9.74 19.18 -1.86
N GLN A 60 -9.57 18.55 -0.70
CA GLN A 60 -10.22 18.93 0.56
C GLN A 60 -9.26 19.41 1.65
N GLY A 61 -7.95 19.29 1.46
CA GLY A 61 -6.95 19.66 2.48
C GLY A 61 -5.91 20.63 1.94
N SER A 62 -5.53 21.61 2.75
CA SER A 62 -4.32 22.40 2.52
C SER A 62 -3.08 21.49 2.59
N GLU A 63 -1.97 21.89 1.99
CA GLU A 63 -0.67 21.20 2.16
C GLU A 63 -0.33 20.99 3.64
N GLU A 64 -0.65 21.98 4.46
CA GLU A 64 -0.48 21.95 5.91
C GLU A 64 -1.14 20.72 6.54
N LEU A 65 -2.39 20.41 6.14
CA LEU A 65 -3.08 19.24 6.69
C LEU A 65 -2.38 17.91 6.33
N TYR A 66 -1.76 17.82 5.14
CA TYR A 66 -0.94 16.65 4.79
C TYR A 66 0.29 16.52 5.69
N TYR A 67 1.00 17.62 5.95
CA TYR A 67 2.14 17.62 6.85
C TYR A 67 1.75 17.32 8.30
N GLN A 68 0.60 17.83 8.76
CA GLN A 68 0.10 17.52 10.09
C GLN A 68 -0.30 16.05 10.25
N VAL A 69 -1.11 15.51 9.33
CA VAL A 69 -1.69 14.17 9.48
C VAL A 69 -0.75 13.06 9.03
N ASN A 70 -0.05 13.24 7.91
CA ASN A 70 0.85 12.22 7.39
C ASN A 70 2.29 12.38 7.87
N GLY A 71 2.68 13.58 8.31
CA GLY A 71 4.04 13.92 8.74
C GLY A 71 4.17 13.94 10.26
N GLN A 72 3.55 14.92 10.91
CA GLN A 72 3.75 15.17 12.34
C GLN A 72 3.04 14.16 13.23
N LEU A 73 1.77 13.85 12.96
CA LEU A 73 1.00 12.90 13.78
C LEU A 73 1.72 11.56 14.01
N PRO A 74 2.29 10.87 12.99
CA PRO A 74 3.06 9.65 13.23
C PRO A 74 4.23 9.84 14.19
N ILE A 75 4.93 10.98 14.12
CA ILE A 75 6.07 11.29 14.99
C ILE A 75 5.59 11.46 16.44
N ASP A 76 4.51 12.24 16.64
CA ASP A 76 3.95 12.48 17.98
C ASP A 76 3.47 11.16 18.63
N VAL A 77 2.77 10.31 17.86
CA VAL A 77 2.30 8.99 18.33
C VAL A 77 3.48 8.07 18.68
N ALA A 78 4.52 8.05 17.84
CA ALA A 78 5.70 7.23 18.09
C ALA A 78 6.51 7.73 19.29
N THR A 79 6.58 9.04 19.50
CA THR A 79 7.23 9.63 20.68
C THR A 79 6.53 9.16 21.94
N LYS A 80 5.19 9.26 21.99
CA LYS A 80 4.41 8.75 23.11
C LYS A 80 4.60 7.23 23.31
N ALA A 81 4.58 6.44 22.22
CA ALA A 81 4.78 5.00 22.31
C ALA A 81 6.16 4.66 22.94
N LYS A 82 7.20 5.38 22.54
CA LYS A 82 8.55 5.24 23.11
C LYS A 82 8.60 5.62 24.58
N GLU A 83 8.01 6.77 24.96
CA GLU A 83 7.95 7.24 26.33
C GLU A 83 7.21 6.27 27.28
N GLU A 84 6.20 5.55 26.75
CA GLU A 84 5.41 4.56 27.49
C GLU A 84 5.98 3.13 27.38
N GLY A 85 7.19 2.98 26.82
CA GLY A 85 7.95 1.73 26.84
C GLY A 85 7.51 0.70 25.82
N VAL A 86 6.76 1.08 24.78
CA VAL A 86 6.46 0.19 23.65
C VAL A 86 7.73 -0.07 22.85
N PRO A 87 8.09 -1.33 22.56
CA PRO A 87 9.37 -1.63 21.90
C PRO A 87 9.36 -1.41 20.39
N LEU A 88 8.20 -1.42 19.73
CA LEU A 88 8.09 -1.33 18.27
C LEU A 88 7.01 -0.37 17.80
N PHE A 89 7.37 0.49 16.87
CA PHE A 89 6.42 1.32 16.13
C PHE A 89 6.39 0.93 14.65
N VAL A 90 5.22 0.55 14.15
CA VAL A 90 5.03 0.20 12.73
C VAL A 90 4.30 1.32 12.03
N GLN A 91 4.90 1.91 11.01
CA GLN A 91 4.34 3.02 10.23
C GLN A 91 3.90 2.59 8.84
N MET A 92 2.66 2.87 8.47
CA MET A 92 2.19 2.74 7.09
C MET A 92 2.63 3.96 6.26
N SER A 93 3.66 3.77 5.45
CA SER A 93 4.12 4.71 4.43
C SER A 93 3.55 4.36 3.05
N SER A 94 4.30 4.55 1.96
CA SER A 94 3.87 4.26 0.60
C SER A 94 5.04 4.24 -0.38
N GLN A 95 4.92 3.48 -1.48
CA GLN A 95 5.84 3.54 -2.63
C GLN A 95 5.95 4.94 -3.25
N ILE A 96 4.97 5.82 -3.04
CA ILE A 96 4.95 7.20 -3.57
C ILE A 96 6.17 8.03 -3.16
N VAL A 97 6.87 7.66 -2.10
CA VAL A 97 8.11 8.32 -1.68
C VAL A 97 9.21 8.25 -2.75
N TYR A 98 9.09 7.32 -3.68
CA TYR A 98 9.96 7.21 -4.86
C TYR A 98 9.44 8.00 -6.07
N GLY A 99 8.34 8.73 -5.93
CA GLY A 99 7.72 9.51 -6.99
C GLY A 99 6.71 8.73 -7.83
N ASP A 100 6.27 9.36 -8.92
CA ASP A 100 5.27 8.81 -9.82
C ASP A 100 5.84 7.68 -10.71
N MET A 101 4.94 6.98 -11.39
CA MET A 101 5.26 5.96 -12.38
C MET A 101 6.06 6.54 -13.56
N SER A 102 6.80 5.67 -14.25
CA SER A 102 7.50 6.02 -15.50
C SER A 102 6.53 6.32 -16.65
N GLY A 103 7.07 6.87 -17.73
CA GLY A 103 6.32 6.97 -19.00
C GLY A 103 5.88 5.62 -19.56
N LEU A 104 4.93 5.65 -20.49
CA LEU A 104 4.48 4.41 -21.16
C LEU A 104 5.62 3.80 -21.99
N GLY A 105 5.94 2.57 -21.67
CA GLY A 105 7.02 1.82 -22.33
C GLY A 105 8.40 2.02 -21.68
N GLU A 106 8.48 2.79 -20.61
CA GLU A 106 9.68 2.93 -19.78
C GLU A 106 9.52 2.06 -18.52
N GLU A 107 10.63 1.55 -18.01
CA GLU A 107 10.64 0.82 -16.75
C GLU A 107 11.21 1.70 -15.63
N LYS A 108 10.61 1.66 -14.45
CA LYS A 108 11.12 2.24 -13.22
C LYS A 108 11.23 1.15 -12.17
N MET A 109 12.45 0.67 -11.96
CA MET A 109 12.77 -0.30 -10.95
C MET A 109 13.37 0.39 -9.74
N ILE A 110 12.85 0.09 -8.57
CA ILE A 110 13.34 0.56 -7.27
C ILE A 110 14.21 -0.54 -6.68
N THR A 111 15.48 -0.23 -6.47
CA THR A 111 16.49 -1.10 -5.86
C THR A 111 16.90 -0.55 -4.48
N ALA A 112 17.81 -1.23 -3.79
CA ALA A 112 18.35 -0.79 -2.51
C ALA A 112 19.06 0.59 -2.61
N GLU A 113 19.64 0.89 -3.77
CA GLU A 113 20.37 2.14 -4.04
C GLU A 113 19.45 3.28 -4.49
N THR A 114 18.16 3.00 -4.76
CA THR A 114 17.25 4.03 -5.25
C THR A 114 16.89 5.00 -4.13
N VAL A 115 17.25 6.27 -4.35
CA VAL A 115 16.94 7.34 -3.39
C VAL A 115 15.50 7.83 -3.59
N PRO A 116 14.70 8.01 -2.51
CA PRO A 116 13.40 8.63 -2.59
C PRO A 116 13.44 10.02 -3.23
N SER A 117 12.49 10.34 -4.11
CA SER A 117 12.47 11.59 -4.91
C SER A 117 11.35 12.57 -4.56
N GLU A 118 10.38 12.21 -3.76
CA GLU A 118 9.34 13.04 -3.12
C GLU A 118 8.71 14.16 -3.97
N PRO A 119 8.23 13.93 -5.19
CA PRO A 119 7.78 15.04 -6.06
C PRO A 119 6.43 15.63 -5.65
N THR A 120 5.66 14.96 -4.81
CA THR A 120 4.29 15.36 -4.41
C THR A 120 4.23 15.73 -2.93
N VAL A 121 3.27 16.60 -2.56
CA VAL A 121 3.00 16.95 -1.16
C VAL A 121 2.74 15.70 -0.32
N TYR A 122 2.01 14.74 -0.87
CA TYR A 122 1.76 13.45 -0.22
C TYR A 122 3.06 12.66 0.03
N GLY A 123 3.94 12.55 -0.98
CA GLY A 123 5.25 11.91 -0.83
C GLY A 123 6.13 12.64 0.20
N LYS A 124 6.20 13.96 0.12
CA LYS A 124 6.96 14.80 1.07
C LYS A 124 6.46 14.62 2.51
N SER A 125 5.14 14.62 2.72
CA SER A 125 4.57 14.43 4.06
C SER A 125 4.87 13.04 4.64
N LYS A 126 4.84 11.98 3.81
CA LYS A 126 5.26 10.63 4.22
C LYS A 126 6.75 10.55 4.56
N MET A 127 7.62 11.17 3.75
CA MET A 127 9.05 11.21 4.04
C MET A 127 9.40 12.04 5.27
N MET A 128 8.65 13.11 5.57
CA MET A 128 8.78 13.82 6.83
C MET A 128 8.56 12.89 8.03
N ALA A 129 7.48 12.10 7.99
CA ALA A 129 7.22 11.10 9.04
C ALA A 129 8.37 10.07 9.13
N GLU A 130 8.79 9.48 8.01
CA GLU A 130 9.85 8.48 8.00
C GLU A 130 11.15 9.00 8.62
N ARG A 131 11.59 10.21 8.24
CA ARG A 131 12.79 10.83 8.80
C ARG A 131 12.67 11.10 10.32
N GLY A 132 11.53 11.63 10.76
CA GLY A 132 11.27 11.88 12.17
C GLY A 132 11.20 10.59 13.00
N LEU A 133 10.57 9.56 12.46
CA LEU A 133 10.46 8.24 13.10
C LEU A 133 11.82 7.55 13.22
N MET A 134 12.64 7.57 12.16
CA MET A 134 13.99 6.97 12.20
C MET A 134 14.92 7.67 13.20
N ALA A 135 14.71 8.95 13.50
CA ALA A 135 15.44 9.67 14.53
C ALA A 135 15.07 9.24 15.96
N LEU A 136 13.95 8.54 16.15
CA LEU A 136 13.54 8.01 17.47
C LEU A 136 14.14 6.63 17.79
N VAL A 137 14.70 5.94 16.79
CA VAL A 137 15.25 4.58 16.96
C VAL A 137 16.41 4.58 17.94
N ASP A 138 16.38 3.62 18.88
CA ASP A 138 17.48 3.33 19.79
C ASP A 138 17.47 1.83 20.19
N ASP A 139 18.25 1.47 21.20
CA ASP A 139 18.37 0.07 21.64
C ASP A 139 17.06 -0.52 22.19
N ASN A 140 16.14 0.31 22.67
CA ASN A 140 14.88 -0.11 23.30
C ASN A 140 13.64 0.19 22.43
N PHE A 141 13.79 0.96 21.34
CA PHE A 141 12.69 1.37 20.49
C PHE A 141 13.02 1.20 19.01
N GLN A 142 12.32 0.28 18.37
CA GLN A 142 12.47 0.00 16.95
C GLN A 142 11.36 0.67 16.12
N VAL A 143 11.67 1.01 14.89
CA VAL A 143 10.71 1.55 13.92
C VAL A 143 10.71 0.72 12.66
N ALA A 144 9.54 0.22 12.27
CA ALA A 144 9.30 -0.48 11.02
C ALA A 144 8.48 0.38 10.06
N ILE A 145 9.00 0.67 8.89
CA ILE A 145 8.36 1.50 7.87
C ILE A 145 7.89 0.62 6.72
N MET A 146 6.57 0.50 6.54
CA MET A 146 5.96 -0.20 5.43
C MET A 146 5.81 0.75 4.24
N ARG A 147 6.46 0.46 3.11
CA ARG A 147 6.31 1.20 1.83
C ARG A 147 5.49 0.38 0.82
N PRO A 148 4.19 0.11 1.08
CA PRO A 148 3.41 -0.70 0.16
C PRO A 148 3.25 0.01 -1.19
N PRO A 149 3.25 -0.77 -2.29
CA PRO A 149 2.80 -0.33 -3.59
C PRO A 149 1.26 -0.25 -3.63
N LEU A 150 0.64 -0.41 -4.79
CA LEU A 150 -0.81 -0.55 -4.89
C LEU A 150 -1.27 -1.78 -4.11
N ILE A 151 -2.09 -1.54 -3.06
CA ILE A 151 -2.74 -2.58 -2.28
C ILE A 151 -4.05 -2.94 -2.96
N TYR A 152 -4.27 -4.24 -3.21
CA TYR A 152 -5.50 -4.71 -3.85
C TYR A 152 -6.17 -5.84 -3.05
N SER A 153 -7.47 -5.95 -3.23
CA SER A 153 -8.31 -7.00 -2.64
C SER A 153 -9.67 -7.02 -3.37
N GLU A 154 -10.58 -7.88 -2.92
CA GLU A 154 -11.97 -7.99 -3.41
C GLU A 154 -12.73 -6.68 -3.29
N PHE A 155 -12.54 -5.97 -2.18
CA PHE A 155 -13.23 -4.73 -1.85
C PHE A 155 -12.27 -3.56 -1.66
N ALA A 156 -11.16 -3.58 -2.40
CA ALA A 156 -10.22 -2.47 -2.38
C ALA A 156 -10.91 -1.15 -2.73
N ARG A 157 -10.38 -0.08 -2.16
CA ARG A 157 -10.80 1.30 -2.46
C ARG A 157 -9.92 1.89 -3.56
N ASP A 158 -10.09 3.14 -3.87
CA ASP A 158 -9.30 3.92 -4.84
C ASP A 158 -9.52 3.48 -6.30
N ASN A 159 -8.46 3.15 -7.02
CA ASN A 159 -8.53 2.89 -8.46
C ASN A 159 -8.78 1.41 -8.83
N PHE A 160 -8.55 0.49 -7.91
CA PHE A 160 -8.69 -0.94 -8.20
C PHE A 160 -10.11 -1.37 -8.61
N PRO A 161 -11.20 -0.87 -8.00
CA PRO A 161 -12.56 -1.15 -8.43
C PRO A 161 -12.85 -0.81 -9.89
N ARG A 162 -12.16 0.20 -10.45
CA ARG A 162 -12.27 0.55 -11.88
C ARG A 162 -11.71 -0.54 -12.76
N LEU A 163 -10.57 -1.15 -12.39
CA LEU A 163 -9.97 -2.25 -13.11
C LEU A 163 -10.90 -3.48 -13.10
N VAL A 164 -11.50 -3.79 -11.96
CA VAL A 164 -12.50 -4.86 -11.83
C VAL A 164 -13.73 -4.58 -12.72
N ASN A 165 -14.23 -3.35 -12.74
CA ASN A 165 -15.36 -2.97 -13.60
C ASN A 165 -15.01 -3.09 -15.09
N PHE A 166 -13.80 -2.71 -15.51
CA PHE A 166 -13.35 -2.96 -16.89
C PHE A 166 -13.30 -4.46 -17.18
N ALA A 167 -12.72 -5.24 -16.29
CA ALA A 167 -12.66 -6.70 -16.44
C ALA A 167 -14.04 -7.34 -16.61
N LYS A 168 -15.06 -6.87 -15.89
CA LYS A 168 -16.44 -7.40 -15.96
C LYS A 168 -17.19 -7.00 -17.23
N LYS A 169 -16.95 -5.79 -17.77
CA LYS A 169 -17.87 -5.17 -18.74
C LYS A 169 -17.28 -4.94 -20.14
N VAL A 170 -15.96 -4.81 -20.25
CA VAL A 170 -15.34 -4.36 -21.49
C VAL A 170 -14.90 -5.56 -22.32
N PRO A 171 -15.39 -5.68 -23.60
CA PRO A 171 -15.03 -6.81 -24.46
C PRO A 171 -13.64 -6.67 -25.11
N ILE A 172 -13.11 -5.45 -25.19
CA ILE A 172 -11.80 -5.17 -25.79
C ILE A 172 -10.99 -4.27 -24.86
N PHE A 173 -9.76 -4.66 -24.55
CA PHE A 173 -8.87 -3.90 -23.67
C PHE A 173 -7.47 -3.74 -24.30
N PRO A 174 -6.77 -2.62 -24.06
CA PRO A 174 -5.41 -2.44 -24.54
C PRO A 174 -4.46 -3.52 -24.01
N LYS A 175 -3.55 -4.01 -24.85
CA LYS A 175 -2.45 -4.88 -24.46
C LYS A 175 -1.17 -4.06 -24.35
N LEU A 176 -0.97 -3.42 -23.19
CA LEU A 176 0.25 -2.71 -22.87
C LEU A 176 1.05 -3.53 -21.86
N GLU A 177 2.34 -3.65 -22.12
CA GLU A 177 3.27 -4.28 -21.19
C GLU A 177 3.80 -3.21 -20.24
N ASN A 178 3.58 -3.40 -18.95
CA ASN A 178 4.11 -2.58 -17.88
C ASN A 178 4.41 -3.45 -16.66
N LYS A 179 5.36 -3.02 -15.84
CA LYS A 179 5.73 -3.69 -14.60
C LYS A 179 5.32 -2.83 -13.41
N GLN A 180 4.47 -3.38 -12.58
CA GLN A 180 4.10 -2.73 -11.31
C GLN A 180 4.26 -3.73 -10.17
N SER A 181 4.76 -3.24 -9.04
CA SER A 181 4.55 -3.94 -7.78
C SER A 181 3.12 -3.72 -7.33
N MET A 182 2.50 -4.79 -6.88
CA MET A 182 1.22 -4.74 -6.17
C MET A 182 1.28 -5.72 -5.01
N VAL A 183 0.50 -5.49 -3.97
CA VAL A 183 0.41 -6.40 -2.82
C VAL A 183 -1.04 -6.70 -2.50
N TYR A 184 -1.37 -7.99 -2.35
CA TYR A 184 -2.66 -8.40 -1.84
C TYR A 184 -2.77 -8.07 -0.35
N VAL A 185 -3.94 -7.62 0.08
CA VAL A 185 -4.12 -7.06 1.43
C VAL A 185 -3.72 -8.03 2.54
N ASP A 186 -4.03 -9.33 2.41
CA ASP A 186 -3.68 -10.33 3.43
C ASP A 186 -2.16 -10.53 3.54
N ASN A 187 -1.44 -10.46 2.42
CA ASN A 187 0.03 -10.54 2.40
C ASN A 187 0.66 -9.33 3.12
N LEU A 188 0.06 -8.15 2.98
CA LEU A 188 0.50 -6.98 3.73
C LEU A 188 0.20 -7.14 5.23
N CYS A 189 -0.96 -7.67 5.59
CA CYS A 189 -1.33 -7.94 6.98
C CYS A 189 -0.37 -8.94 7.62
N GLU A 190 -0.06 -10.04 6.91
CA GLU A 190 0.90 -11.03 7.38
C GLU A 190 2.31 -10.45 7.55
N LEU A 191 2.76 -9.60 6.61
CA LEU A 191 4.06 -8.94 6.77
C LEU A 191 4.12 -8.09 8.03
N VAL A 192 3.07 -7.29 8.29
CA VAL A 192 3.00 -6.46 9.51
C VAL A 192 3.01 -7.34 10.75
N LYS A 193 2.28 -8.44 10.74
CA LYS A 193 2.24 -9.40 11.84
C LYS A 193 3.63 -10.01 12.09
N LEU A 194 4.33 -10.47 11.06
CA LEU A 194 5.69 -11.02 11.19
C LEU A 194 6.68 -9.99 11.74
N VAL A 195 6.59 -8.75 11.30
CA VAL A 195 7.42 -7.64 11.82
C VAL A 195 7.18 -7.40 13.30
N ILE A 196 5.93 -7.46 13.75
CA ILE A 196 5.57 -7.31 15.17
C ILE A 196 6.08 -8.51 15.98
N GLU A 197 5.85 -9.73 15.52
CA GLU A 197 6.32 -10.95 16.21
C GLU A 197 7.83 -10.99 16.43
N HIS A 198 8.59 -10.50 15.44
CA HIS A 198 10.05 -10.52 15.50
C HIS A 198 10.63 -9.25 16.12
N ASN A 199 9.80 -8.28 16.51
CA ASN A 199 10.22 -6.97 17.00
C ASN A 199 11.30 -6.32 16.11
N GLN A 200 11.09 -6.39 14.77
CA GLN A 200 12.11 -6.04 13.80
C GLN A 200 11.86 -4.68 13.16
N GLY A 201 12.73 -3.71 13.43
CA GLY A 201 12.75 -2.42 12.74
C GLY A 201 13.28 -2.51 11.31
N GLY A 202 13.18 -1.43 10.56
CA GLY A 202 13.69 -1.31 9.20
C GLY A 202 12.64 -0.84 8.18
N ILE A 203 13.00 -0.90 6.89
CA ILE A 203 12.10 -0.49 5.79
C ILE A 203 11.67 -1.75 5.02
N TYR A 204 10.37 -1.87 4.79
CA TYR A 204 9.76 -3.04 4.19
C TYR A 204 9.05 -2.68 2.87
N TYR A 205 9.24 -3.54 1.86
CA TYR A 205 8.78 -3.36 0.48
C TYR A 205 7.86 -4.51 0.07
N PRO A 206 6.63 -4.58 0.61
CA PRO A 206 5.72 -5.69 0.34
C PRO A 206 5.31 -5.72 -1.12
N GLN A 207 5.37 -6.89 -1.76
CA GLN A 207 4.80 -7.13 -3.09
C GLN A 207 4.50 -8.61 -3.30
N GLN A 208 3.67 -8.91 -4.32
CA GLN A 208 3.43 -10.27 -4.77
C GLN A 208 4.71 -10.92 -5.32
N GLU A 209 4.65 -12.24 -5.49
CA GLU A 209 5.72 -13.07 -6.06
C GLU A 209 6.02 -12.78 -7.54
N CYS A 210 5.24 -11.91 -8.17
CA CYS A 210 5.42 -11.52 -9.58
C CYS A 210 5.07 -10.05 -9.82
N TYR A 211 5.62 -9.47 -10.87
CA TYR A 211 5.19 -8.16 -11.35
C TYR A 211 3.82 -8.25 -12.03
N ILE A 212 2.98 -7.26 -11.74
CA ILE A 212 1.60 -7.25 -12.20
C ILE A 212 1.39 -6.05 -13.12
N GLY A 213 1.24 -6.31 -14.43
CA GLY A 213 0.87 -5.28 -15.38
C GLY A 213 -0.64 -5.05 -15.40
N THR A 214 -1.06 -3.81 -15.65
CA THR A 214 -2.49 -3.44 -15.69
C THR A 214 -3.28 -4.25 -16.69
N SER A 215 -2.74 -4.45 -17.90
CA SER A 215 -3.42 -5.27 -18.91
C SER A 215 -3.52 -6.73 -18.48
N LYS A 216 -2.49 -7.24 -17.77
CA LYS A 216 -2.48 -8.61 -17.24
C LYS A 216 -3.58 -8.80 -16.20
N ILE A 217 -3.61 -7.97 -15.15
CA ILE A 217 -4.58 -8.15 -14.05
C ILE A 217 -6.03 -7.99 -14.54
N VAL A 218 -6.29 -7.05 -15.46
CA VAL A 218 -7.64 -6.87 -16.04
C VAL A 218 -8.06 -8.11 -16.86
N ALA A 219 -7.16 -8.70 -17.65
CA ALA A 219 -7.44 -9.91 -18.40
C ALA A 219 -7.64 -11.13 -17.50
N ASP A 220 -6.82 -11.28 -16.46
CA ASP A 220 -6.89 -12.41 -15.52
C ASP A 220 -8.22 -12.36 -14.74
N ILE A 221 -8.62 -11.18 -14.26
CA ILE A 221 -9.94 -11.00 -13.63
C ILE A 221 -11.05 -11.26 -14.63
N ALA A 222 -10.98 -10.72 -15.88
CA ALA A 222 -11.99 -10.94 -16.90
C ALA A 222 -12.21 -12.43 -17.17
N LYS A 223 -11.12 -13.18 -17.35
CA LYS A 223 -11.15 -14.64 -17.53
C LYS A 223 -11.79 -15.32 -16.31
N ALA A 224 -11.43 -14.92 -15.09
CA ALA A 224 -11.94 -15.54 -13.87
C ALA A 224 -13.43 -15.27 -13.64
N VAL A 225 -13.97 -14.10 -14.04
CA VAL A 225 -15.41 -13.79 -13.99
C VAL A 225 -16.19 -14.27 -15.21
N GLY A 226 -15.55 -14.98 -16.14
CA GLY A 226 -16.19 -15.53 -17.35
C GLY A 226 -16.42 -14.52 -18.48
N ASN A 227 -15.83 -13.32 -18.41
CA ASN A 227 -15.93 -12.34 -19.49
C ASN A 227 -14.92 -12.66 -20.62
N LYS A 228 -15.42 -12.78 -21.85
CA LYS A 228 -14.60 -12.99 -23.05
C LYS A 228 -13.99 -11.67 -23.51
N MET A 229 -12.90 -11.26 -22.89
CA MET A 229 -12.17 -10.04 -23.23
C MET A 229 -11.08 -10.32 -24.26
N TRP A 230 -11.07 -9.53 -25.33
CA TRP A 230 -9.98 -9.54 -26.32
C TRP A 230 -8.97 -8.43 -26.00
N GLN A 231 -7.70 -8.78 -25.92
CA GLN A 231 -6.62 -7.82 -25.76
C GLN A 231 -5.97 -7.50 -27.11
N THR A 232 -5.78 -6.20 -27.40
CA THR A 232 -5.19 -5.76 -28.67
C THR A 232 -4.16 -4.66 -28.47
N ARG A 233 -3.13 -4.66 -29.34
CA ARG A 233 -2.11 -3.60 -29.38
C ARG A 233 -2.49 -2.40 -30.27
N ILE A 234 -3.62 -2.47 -30.96
CA ILE A 234 -4.08 -1.42 -31.89
C ILE A 234 -4.19 -0.04 -31.22
N PHE A 235 -4.56 -0.01 -29.94
CA PHE A 235 -4.69 1.24 -29.17
C PHE A 235 -3.36 1.80 -28.65
N ASN A 236 -2.28 1.04 -28.71
CA ASN A 236 -1.01 1.42 -28.08
C ASN A 236 -0.40 2.72 -28.62
N PRO A 237 -0.38 2.97 -29.96
CA PRO A 237 0.15 4.24 -30.47
C PRO A 237 -0.67 5.44 -30.00
N ALA A 238 -2.00 5.34 -30.00
CA ALA A 238 -2.87 6.40 -29.53
C ALA A 238 -2.69 6.64 -28.00
N LEU A 239 -2.61 5.60 -27.21
CA LEU A 239 -2.38 5.72 -25.76
C LEU A 239 -1.03 6.36 -25.44
N ARG A 240 0.04 6.02 -26.18
CA ARG A 240 1.36 6.65 -26.05
C ARG A 240 1.31 8.14 -26.39
N LEU A 241 0.57 8.53 -27.41
CA LEU A 241 0.38 9.93 -27.76
C LEU A 241 -0.44 10.69 -26.70
N LEU A 242 -1.56 10.11 -26.29
CA LEU A 242 -2.45 10.68 -25.28
C LEU A 242 -1.81 10.78 -23.90
N SER A 243 -0.90 9.87 -23.55
CA SER A 243 -0.17 9.93 -22.28
C SER A 243 0.69 11.18 -22.13
N LYS A 244 1.10 11.81 -23.23
CA LYS A 244 1.88 13.07 -23.23
C LYS A 244 1.01 14.31 -22.92
N VAL A 245 -0.33 14.17 -22.89
CA VAL A 245 -1.25 15.24 -22.59
C VAL A 245 -1.44 15.37 -21.07
N PRO A 246 -1.08 16.49 -20.43
CA PRO A 246 -1.12 16.64 -18.97
C PRO A 246 -2.48 16.33 -18.33
N LYS A 247 -3.59 16.68 -19.02
CA LYS A 247 -4.96 16.40 -18.56
C LYS A 247 -5.32 14.89 -18.54
N LEU A 248 -4.54 14.03 -19.21
CA LEU A 248 -4.74 12.59 -19.31
C LEU A 248 -3.74 11.80 -18.45
N GLY A 249 -3.19 12.41 -17.42
CA GLY A 249 -2.23 11.79 -16.50
C GLY A 249 -2.70 10.47 -15.85
N PHE A 250 -4.01 10.18 -15.88
CA PHE A 250 -4.54 8.88 -15.47
C PHE A 250 -4.01 7.72 -16.33
N ILE A 251 -3.62 7.95 -17.59
CA ILE A 251 -3.04 6.93 -18.48
C ILE A 251 -1.66 6.49 -17.94
N HIS A 252 -0.84 7.44 -17.48
CA HIS A 252 0.43 7.11 -16.81
C HIS A 252 0.19 6.29 -15.55
N LYS A 253 -0.77 6.69 -14.71
CA LYS A 253 -1.12 5.96 -13.48
C LYS A 253 -1.66 4.55 -13.76
N ALA A 254 -2.32 4.37 -14.90
CA ALA A 254 -2.85 3.06 -15.29
C ALA A 254 -1.76 2.16 -15.92
N PHE A 255 -0.95 2.68 -16.83
CA PHE A 255 -0.07 1.89 -17.68
C PHE A 255 1.42 2.22 -17.56
N GLY A 256 1.81 3.11 -16.66
CA GLY A 256 3.21 3.34 -16.30
C GLY A 256 3.79 2.17 -15.51
N SER A 257 5.10 2.15 -15.36
CA SER A 257 5.81 1.14 -14.58
C SER A 257 6.41 1.78 -13.33
N ILE A 258 6.26 1.11 -12.21
CA ILE A 258 7.01 1.31 -10.98
C ILE A 258 7.01 0.01 -10.19
N ALA A 259 8.17 -0.57 -9.97
CA ALA A 259 8.28 -1.85 -9.30
C ALA A 259 9.47 -1.87 -8.33
N TYR A 260 9.34 -2.58 -7.23
CA TYR A 260 10.45 -2.97 -6.39
C TYR A 260 11.19 -4.14 -7.03
N ASP A 261 12.51 -4.15 -6.91
CA ASP A 261 13.27 -5.35 -7.17
C ASP A 261 12.76 -6.50 -6.29
N MET A 262 12.72 -7.73 -6.83
CA MET A 262 12.19 -8.89 -6.10
C MET A 262 13.03 -9.23 -4.87
N ASP A 263 14.36 -9.07 -4.95
CA ASP A 263 15.25 -9.33 -3.83
C ASP A 263 15.01 -8.33 -2.68
N LEU A 264 14.69 -7.07 -3.02
CA LEU A 264 14.34 -6.05 -2.04
C LEU A 264 13.08 -6.41 -1.24
N SER A 265 12.20 -7.20 -1.82
CA SER A 265 10.93 -7.63 -1.21
C SER A 265 10.98 -9.05 -0.62
N ASN A 266 12.16 -9.65 -0.49
CA ASN A 266 12.29 -11.00 0.07
C ASN A 266 12.33 -11.02 1.61
N HIS A 267 11.44 -10.23 2.24
CA HIS A 267 11.31 -10.20 3.69
C HIS A 267 10.83 -11.55 4.22
N PHE A 268 11.43 -12.00 5.33
CA PHE A 268 11.10 -13.27 5.99
C PHE A 268 11.09 -14.47 5.00
N ASP A 269 12.01 -14.49 4.04
CA ASP A 269 12.09 -15.53 2.99
C ASP A 269 10.78 -15.68 2.20
N GLY A 270 10.05 -14.58 2.02
CA GLY A 270 8.77 -14.55 1.32
C GLY A 270 7.58 -15.14 2.08
N LYS A 271 7.74 -15.55 3.34
CA LYS A 271 6.69 -16.19 4.16
C LYS A 271 5.43 -15.33 4.34
N TYR A 272 5.55 -14.02 4.22
CA TYR A 272 4.41 -13.11 4.27
C TYR A 272 3.46 -13.25 3.06
N ARG A 273 3.89 -13.91 1.96
CA ARG A 273 3.09 -14.11 0.75
C ARG A 273 2.17 -15.33 0.92
N VAL A 274 1.21 -15.22 1.85
CA VAL A 274 0.27 -16.30 2.20
C VAL A 274 -0.84 -16.50 1.17
N VAL A 275 -1.05 -15.52 0.29
CA VAL A 275 -1.99 -15.58 -0.83
C VAL A 275 -1.25 -15.32 -2.12
N SER A 276 -1.18 -16.34 -3.00
CA SER A 276 -0.57 -16.21 -4.32
C SER A 276 -1.35 -15.25 -5.22
N TYR A 277 -0.72 -14.76 -6.27
CA TYR A 277 -1.40 -13.92 -7.27
C TYR A 277 -2.63 -14.62 -7.86
N GLU A 278 -2.51 -15.88 -8.24
CA GLU A 278 -3.62 -16.65 -8.82
C GLU A 278 -4.78 -16.79 -7.85
N GLU A 279 -4.51 -17.11 -6.59
CA GLU A 279 -5.53 -17.21 -5.55
C GLU A 279 -6.20 -15.87 -5.29
N SER A 280 -5.46 -14.76 -5.31
CA SER A 280 -6.03 -13.42 -5.15
C SER A 280 -7.01 -13.07 -6.27
N ILE A 281 -6.68 -13.43 -7.52
CA ILE A 281 -7.59 -13.25 -8.67
C ILE A 281 -8.86 -14.09 -8.52
N ARG A 282 -8.73 -15.34 -8.06
CA ARG A 282 -9.87 -16.22 -7.78
C ARG A 282 -10.81 -15.64 -6.71
N ARG A 283 -10.26 -15.13 -5.63
CA ARG A 283 -11.03 -14.49 -4.54
C ARG A 283 -11.77 -13.25 -5.04
N ILE A 284 -11.10 -12.38 -5.79
CA ILE A 284 -11.71 -11.21 -6.41
C ILE A 284 -12.87 -11.62 -7.34
N ALA A 285 -12.66 -12.60 -8.21
CA ALA A 285 -13.69 -13.07 -9.11
C ALA A 285 -14.91 -13.60 -8.37
N ASN A 286 -14.71 -14.44 -7.36
CA ASN A 286 -15.78 -15.02 -6.53
C ASN A 286 -16.62 -13.94 -5.83
N ALA A 287 -15.98 -12.92 -5.27
CA ALA A 287 -16.68 -11.81 -4.62
C ALA A 287 -17.54 -11.00 -5.59
N HIS A 288 -17.09 -10.86 -6.85
CA HIS A 288 -17.76 -10.05 -7.86
C HIS A 288 -18.71 -10.83 -8.80
N MET A 289 -18.72 -12.17 -8.76
CA MET A 289 -19.73 -12.99 -9.41
C MET A 289 -21.01 -13.14 -8.55
N LYS A 290 -20.88 -13.03 -7.23
CA LYS A 290 -22.01 -13.13 -6.28
C LYS A 290 -22.76 -11.81 -6.06
N ALA A 291 -22.23 -10.72 -6.55
CA ALA A 291 -22.84 -9.38 -6.50
C ALA A 291 -23.46 -8.98 -7.85
#